data_76f2d440e9be32b8f722d4c5d85db0b6
#
_entry.id   76f2d440e9be32b8f722d4c5d85db0b6
#
_cell.length_a   1.000
_cell.length_b   1.000
_cell.length_c   1.000
_cell.angle_alpha   90.00
_cell.angle_beta   90.00
_cell.angle_gamma   90.00
#
_symmetry.space_group_name_H-M   'P 1'
#
loop_
_entity.id
_entity.type
_entity.pdbx_description
1 polymer ?
#
loop_
_entity_poly.entity_id
_entity_poly.type
_entity_poly.pdbx_seq_one_letter_code
_entity_poly.pdbx_strand_id
1 'polypeptide(L)'
;SVARQMMIEAGVPVVPGSDGSIESVSQGKEIARKIGYPVLIKASAGGGGRGMRKCFKEEDFENAYLTAKAEAKACFGDDDMYMEKLILNPKHIEFQILADHFGNVIHLGERDCSIQRRNQKMMEESPSKALSQELREKMGNDAIKAAKKVGYVNAGTIEFVLAPDGKYYFIEMNTRIQVEHPVTEMVTGVDLIREQIRIAAHLKLNYKQSDIELKGHALECRINAENPQEGFRPSPGIVSSLHIPGGFGVRIDTTLYQGYQVSSHYDSMIAKVIVHGRNRIEAIRKMRRVLSELVIDGIDTNQELQYLILHERDYVKGNFDTSFIEKHLDELVNER
;
A
#
# COMPACT_ATOMS: atom_id res chain seq x y z
N SER A 1 -13.12 7.65 12.42
CA SER A 1 -13.05 7.69 13.92
C SER A 1 -13.40 6.36 14.56
N VAL A 2 -14.47 5.66 14.12
CA VAL A 2 -14.90 4.36 14.72
C VAL A 2 -13.80 3.30 14.67
N ALA A 3 -13.18 3.09 13.50
CA ALA A 3 -12.09 2.11 13.35
C ALA A 3 -10.91 2.41 14.29
N ARG A 4 -10.54 3.68 14.43
CA ARG A 4 -9.47 4.11 15.36
C ARG A 4 -9.81 3.76 16.82
N GLN A 5 -11.05 4.04 17.27
CA GLN A 5 -11.50 3.70 18.61
C GLN A 5 -11.47 2.19 18.88
N MET A 6 -11.95 1.39 17.92
CA MET A 6 -11.90 -0.07 18.01
C MET A 6 -10.45 -0.59 18.13
N MET A 7 -9.49 0.04 17.44
CA MET A 7 -8.08 -0.35 17.54
C MET A 7 -7.48 0.00 18.91
N ILE A 8 -7.81 1.17 19.45
CA ILE A 8 -7.40 1.55 20.83
C ILE A 8 -7.90 0.50 21.83
N GLU A 9 -9.18 0.13 21.75
CA GLU A 9 -9.77 -0.89 22.62
C GLU A 9 -9.15 -2.28 22.44
N ALA A 10 -8.67 -2.59 21.24
CA ALA A 10 -7.95 -3.84 20.93
C ALA A 10 -6.48 -3.82 21.40
N GLY A 11 -5.97 -2.68 21.88
CA GLY A 11 -4.57 -2.49 22.24
C GLY A 11 -3.64 -2.46 21.02
N VAL A 12 -4.16 -2.11 19.83
CA VAL A 12 -3.39 -1.91 18.61
C VAL A 12 -2.92 -0.46 18.55
N PRO A 13 -1.61 -0.20 18.31
CA PRO A 13 -1.10 1.16 18.24
C PRO A 13 -1.79 1.99 17.14
N VAL A 14 -2.26 3.18 17.49
CA VAL A 14 -2.83 4.15 16.54
C VAL A 14 -2.02 5.43 16.54
N VAL A 15 -2.01 6.16 15.43
CA VAL A 15 -1.32 7.46 15.35
C VAL A 15 -1.88 8.39 16.42
N PRO A 16 -1.03 9.06 17.25
CA PRO A 16 -1.51 10.07 18.20
C PRO A 16 -2.38 11.13 17.51
N GLY A 17 -3.55 11.43 18.03
CA GLY A 17 -4.50 12.30 17.34
C GLY A 17 -5.57 12.88 18.26
N SER A 18 -6.57 13.54 17.65
CA SER A 18 -7.72 14.08 18.38
C SER A 18 -8.63 12.96 18.92
N ASP A 19 -9.28 13.22 20.04
CA ASP A 19 -10.35 12.39 20.59
C ASP A 19 -11.67 12.86 19.97
N GLY A 20 -12.03 12.31 18.80
CA GLY A 20 -13.22 12.71 18.05
C GLY A 20 -13.00 13.88 17.08
N SER A 21 -14.12 14.47 16.66
CA SER A 21 -14.17 15.57 15.69
C SER A 21 -13.64 16.88 16.26
N ILE A 22 -13.06 17.71 15.37
CA ILE A 22 -12.61 19.07 15.69
C ILE A 22 -13.73 20.04 15.35
N GLU A 23 -14.28 20.72 16.35
CA GLU A 23 -15.42 21.60 16.20
C GLU A 23 -15.04 23.02 15.72
N SER A 24 -13.81 23.47 16.04
CA SER A 24 -13.36 24.82 15.74
C SER A 24 -11.85 24.90 15.45
N VAL A 25 -11.43 25.95 14.75
CA VAL A 25 -10.01 26.26 14.50
C VAL A 25 -9.24 26.42 15.82
N SER A 26 -9.84 27.08 16.81
CA SER A 26 -9.18 27.30 18.12
C SER A 26 -8.91 25.97 18.85
N GLN A 27 -9.93 25.10 18.92
CA GLN A 27 -9.79 23.75 19.50
C GLN A 27 -8.73 22.93 18.73
N GLY A 28 -8.77 22.98 17.39
CA GLY A 28 -7.81 22.27 16.56
C GLY A 28 -6.37 22.71 16.80
N LYS A 29 -6.10 24.03 16.89
CA LYS A 29 -4.77 24.56 17.25
C LYS A 29 -4.29 24.07 18.62
N GLU A 30 -5.18 24.05 19.62
CA GLU A 30 -4.84 23.53 20.96
C GLU A 30 -4.48 22.04 20.95
N ILE A 31 -5.27 21.22 20.24
CA ILE A 31 -4.99 19.79 20.06
C ILE A 31 -3.67 19.60 19.31
N ALA A 32 -3.44 20.37 18.24
CA ALA A 32 -2.21 20.29 17.46
C ALA A 32 -0.95 20.63 18.28
N ARG A 33 -1.05 21.60 19.20
CA ARG A 33 0.05 21.91 20.15
C ARG A 33 0.34 20.74 21.09
N LYS A 34 -0.71 20.05 21.58
CA LYS A 34 -0.56 18.88 22.47
C LYS A 34 0.06 17.69 21.75
N ILE A 35 -0.37 17.42 20.50
CA ILE A 35 0.17 16.33 19.66
C ILE A 35 1.60 16.67 19.19
N GLY A 36 1.87 17.96 18.97
CA GLY A 36 3.08 18.49 18.36
C GLY A 36 3.03 18.49 16.83
N TYR A 37 3.38 19.61 16.20
CA TYR A 37 3.50 19.71 14.75
C TYR A 37 4.66 18.84 14.22
N PRO A 38 4.62 18.37 12.96
CA PRO A 38 3.53 18.54 12.00
C PRO A 38 2.33 17.61 12.31
N VAL A 39 1.13 18.04 11.86
CA VAL A 39 -0.11 17.27 11.99
C VAL A 39 -0.77 17.05 10.62
N LEU A 40 -1.62 16.03 10.54
CA LEU A 40 -2.44 15.71 9.38
C LEU A 40 -3.91 15.89 9.76
N ILE A 41 -4.57 16.83 9.11
CA ILE A 41 -6.00 17.08 9.27
C ILE A 41 -6.73 16.21 8.26
N LYS A 42 -7.77 15.49 8.70
CA LYS A 42 -8.48 14.46 7.90
C LYS A 42 -9.98 14.60 8.04
N ALA A 43 -10.71 14.37 6.95
CA ALA A 43 -12.16 14.23 6.98
C ALA A 43 -12.56 12.88 7.62
N SER A 44 -13.57 12.89 8.50
CA SER A 44 -14.08 11.67 9.16
C SER A 44 -14.72 10.69 8.17
N ALA A 45 -15.40 11.18 7.15
CA ALA A 45 -15.97 10.42 6.04
C ALA A 45 -14.98 10.21 4.87
N GLY A 46 -13.73 10.69 4.99
CA GLY A 46 -12.73 10.66 3.93
C GLY A 46 -12.10 9.29 3.71
N GLY A 47 -11.58 9.10 2.49
CA GLY A 47 -10.81 7.91 2.10
C GLY A 47 -10.01 8.20 0.82
N GLY A 48 -9.03 7.32 0.52
CA GLY A 48 -8.24 7.43 -0.71
C GLY A 48 -7.43 8.73 -0.84
N GLY A 49 -7.05 9.36 0.27
CA GLY A 49 -6.23 10.58 0.27
C GLY A 49 -6.99 11.90 0.05
N ARG A 50 -8.32 11.87 -0.10
CA ARG A 50 -9.16 13.07 -0.25
C ARG A 50 -9.60 13.61 1.11
N GLY A 51 -9.78 14.92 1.21
CA GLY A 51 -10.15 15.59 2.47
C GLY A 51 -9.03 15.55 3.51
N MET A 52 -7.76 15.54 3.08
CA MET A 52 -6.60 15.55 3.96
C MET A 52 -5.69 16.74 3.67
N ARG A 53 -5.15 17.37 4.74
CA ARG A 53 -4.16 18.45 4.64
C ARG A 53 -3.05 18.28 5.65
N LYS A 54 -1.82 18.34 5.15
CA LYS A 54 -0.62 18.40 5.99
C LYS A 54 -0.49 19.81 6.56
N CYS A 55 -0.24 19.94 7.85
CA CYS A 55 -0.03 21.22 8.53
C CYS A 55 1.29 21.14 9.31
N PHE A 56 2.29 21.90 8.86
CA PHE A 56 3.64 21.84 9.42
C PHE A 56 3.85 22.76 10.61
N LYS A 57 3.09 23.84 10.69
CA LYS A 57 3.21 24.85 11.75
C LYS A 57 1.85 25.49 12.03
N GLU A 58 1.75 26.14 13.19
CA GLU A 58 0.50 26.66 13.70
C GLU A 58 -0.11 27.76 12.82
N GLU A 59 0.72 28.60 12.22
CA GLU A 59 0.26 29.70 11.36
C GLU A 59 -0.55 29.19 10.16
N ASP A 60 -0.21 27.99 9.66
CA ASP A 60 -0.85 27.37 8.49
C ASP A 60 -2.14 26.62 8.85
N PHE A 61 -2.41 26.39 10.16
CA PHE A 61 -3.47 25.48 10.61
C PHE A 61 -4.87 25.90 10.15
N GLU A 62 -5.21 27.17 10.28
CA GLU A 62 -6.55 27.67 9.93
C GLU A 62 -6.86 27.46 8.45
N ASN A 63 -5.92 27.85 7.58
CA ASN A 63 -6.08 27.64 6.13
C ASN A 63 -6.17 26.16 5.77
N ALA A 64 -5.31 25.31 6.35
CA ALA A 64 -5.33 23.88 6.11
C ALA A 64 -6.65 23.24 6.57
N TYR A 65 -7.15 23.62 7.75
CA TYR A 65 -8.40 23.13 8.31
C TYR A 65 -9.62 23.53 7.45
N LEU A 66 -9.76 24.81 7.12
CA LEU A 66 -10.89 25.30 6.35
C LEU A 66 -10.90 24.73 4.93
N THR A 67 -9.73 24.60 4.31
CA THR A 67 -9.61 24.00 2.97
C THR A 67 -9.98 22.51 2.99
N ALA A 68 -9.48 21.75 3.97
CA ALA A 68 -9.82 20.33 4.11
C ALA A 68 -11.33 20.13 4.38
N LYS A 69 -11.91 20.98 5.23
CA LYS A 69 -13.34 20.95 5.58
C LYS A 69 -14.23 21.24 4.36
N ALA A 70 -13.88 22.24 3.56
CA ALA A 70 -14.61 22.59 2.34
C ALA A 70 -14.55 21.46 1.30
N GLU A 71 -13.38 20.84 1.12
CA GLU A 71 -13.21 19.68 0.22
C GLU A 71 -14.01 18.46 0.72
N ALA A 72 -13.98 18.19 2.02
CA ALA A 72 -14.75 17.10 2.61
C ALA A 72 -16.25 17.27 2.38
N LYS A 73 -16.77 18.47 2.61
CA LYS A 73 -18.17 18.82 2.32
C LYS A 73 -18.56 18.58 0.87
N ALA A 74 -17.71 19.03 -0.05
CA ALA A 74 -17.95 18.89 -1.49
C ALA A 74 -17.88 17.43 -1.97
N CYS A 75 -16.92 16.63 -1.45
CA CYS A 75 -16.68 15.28 -1.91
C CYS A 75 -17.55 14.20 -1.21
N PHE A 76 -17.88 14.41 0.06
CA PHE A 76 -18.51 13.39 0.90
C PHE A 76 -19.85 13.83 1.50
N GLY A 77 -20.24 15.10 1.36
CA GLY A 77 -21.43 15.68 1.99
C GLY A 77 -21.30 15.86 3.52
N ASP A 78 -20.17 15.46 4.10
CA ASP A 78 -19.85 15.52 5.51
C ASP A 78 -18.58 16.36 5.70
N ASP A 79 -18.59 17.24 6.67
CA ASP A 79 -17.50 18.17 6.96
C ASP A 79 -16.87 17.97 8.34
N ASP A 80 -17.14 16.85 8.96
CA ASP A 80 -16.50 16.44 10.21
C ASP A 80 -15.01 16.17 9.98
N MET A 81 -14.18 16.83 10.80
CA MET A 81 -12.73 16.73 10.69
C MET A 81 -12.13 16.18 11.98
N TYR A 82 -11.09 15.36 11.85
CA TYR A 82 -10.22 14.94 12.93
C TYR A 82 -8.76 15.19 12.58
N MET A 83 -7.86 14.95 13.51
CA MET A 83 -6.43 15.23 13.32
C MET A 83 -5.58 14.12 13.90
N GLU A 84 -4.45 13.88 13.25
CA GLU A 84 -3.42 12.95 13.68
C GLU A 84 -2.04 13.58 13.56
N LYS A 85 -1.06 13.06 14.32
CA LYS A 85 0.36 13.36 14.11
C LYS A 85 0.75 12.99 12.68
N LEU A 86 1.38 13.88 11.94
CA LEU A 86 1.97 13.53 10.66
C LEU A 86 3.28 12.78 10.90
N ILE A 87 3.32 11.52 10.52
CA ILE A 87 4.54 10.73 10.53
C ILE A 87 5.33 11.07 9.27
N LEU A 88 6.54 11.57 9.44
CA LEU A 88 7.42 11.95 8.32
C LEU A 88 8.23 10.76 7.84
N ASN A 89 8.36 10.62 6.52
CA ASN A 89 9.15 9.57 5.86
C ASN A 89 8.84 8.16 6.39
N PRO A 90 7.55 7.77 6.54
CA PRO A 90 7.23 6.45 7.04
C PRO A 90 7.41 5.40 5.95
N LYS A 91 7.52 4.14 6.35
CA LYS A 91 7.21 3.02 5.46
C LYS A 91 5.73 2.67 5.55
N HIS A 92 5.17 2.21 4.44
CA HIS A 92 3.84 1.64 4.38
C HIS A 92 3.97 0.11 4.46
N ILE A 93 3.63 -0.45 5.60
CA ILE A 93 3.71 -1.89 5.87
C ILE A 93 2.30 -2.42 6.12
N GLU A 94 1.98 -3.52 5.49
CA GLU A 94 0.65 -4.12 5.64
C GLU A 94 0.72 -5.62 5.86
N PHE A 95 -0.24 -6.18 6.60
CA PHE A 95 -0.31 -7.59 6.91
C PHE A 95 -1.52 -8.24 6.26
N GLN A 96 -1.28 -9.30 5.48
CA GLN A 96 -2.35 -10.11 4.92
C GLN A 96 -3.00 -10.95 6.01
N ILE A 97 -4.33 -10.84 6.14
CA ILE A 97 -5.15 -11.63 7.07
C ILE A 97 -5.96 -12.66 6.29
N LEU A 98 -6.09 -13.83 6.90
CA LEU A 98 -7.13 -14.82 6.59
C LEU A 98 -7.90 -15.13 7.88
N ALA A 99 -9.24 -15.10 7.80
CA ALA A 99 -10.12 -15.40 8.92
C ALA A 99 -11.30 -16.23 8.46
N ASP A 100 -11.66 -17.27 9.22
CA ASP A 100 -12.82 -18.13 8.92
C ASP A 100 -14.03 -17.85 9.84
N HIS A 101 -15.15 -18.46 9.55
CA HIS A 101 -16.37 -18.35 10.35
C HIS A 101 -16.30 -19.03 11.71
N PHE A 102 -15.19 -19.74 12.01
CA PHE A 102 -15.02 -20.52 13.25
C PHE A 102 -14.10 -19.82 14.25
N GLY A 103 -13.72 -18.56 13.97
CA GLY A 103 -12.88 -17.73 14.84
C GLY A 103 -11.37 -17.96 14.65
N ASN A 104 -10.95 -18.75 13.66
CA ASN A 104 -9.53 -18.86 13.33
C ASN A 104 -9.13 -17.63 12.53
N VAL A 105 -8.09 -16.95 12.99
CA VAL A 105 -7.50 -15.76 12.34
C VAL A 105 -6.00 -15.91 12.32
N ILE A 106 -5.40 -15.81 11.14
CA ILE A 106 -3.94 -15.87 10.93
C ILE A 106 -3.49 -14.69 10.07
N HIS A 107 -2.21 -14.32 10.18
CA HIS A 107 -1.56 -13.44 9.22
C HIS A 107 -0.58 -14.23 8.33
N LEU A 108 -0.41 -13.80 7.10
CA LEU A 108 0.48 -14.43 6.11
C LEU A 108 1.77 -13.61 5.88
N GLY A 109 2.22 -12.89 6.91
CA GLY A 109 3.34 -11.97 6.81
C GLY A 109 2.95 -10.63 6.23
N GLU A 110 3.99 -9.79 6.06
CA GLU A 110 3.84 -8.42 5.60
C GLU A 110 4.22 -8.24 4.15
N ARG A 111 3.71 -7.12 3.60
CA ARG A 111 4.16 -6.48 2.38
C ARG A 111 4.69 -5.08 2.69
N ASP A 112 5.74 -4.66 2.01
CA ASP A 112 6.23 -3.27 1.99
C ASP A 112 5.70 -2.60 0.73
N CYS A 113 4.81 -1.63 0.90
CA CYS A 113 4.14 -0.90 -0.17
C CYS A 113 4.58 0.57 -0.21
N SER A 114 5.81 0.86 0.23
CA SER A 114 6.31 2.23 0.38
C SER A 114 6.61 2.92 -0.96
N ILE A 115 6.86 2.17 -2.04
CA ILE A 115 7.06 2.77 -3.36
C ILE A 115 5.69 3.12 -3.95
N GLN A 116 5.33 4.39 -3.80
CA GLN A 116 4.04 4.92 -4.18
C GLN A 116 4.13 6.36 -4.67
N ARG A 117 3.17 6.77 -5.50
CA ARG A 117 3.01 8.15 -5.96
C ARG A 117 1.63 8.64 -5.60
N ARG A 118 1.53 9.76 -4.88
CA ARG A 118 0.25 10.35 -4.42
C ARG A 118 -0.67 9.31 -3.74
N ASN A 119 -0.10 8.50 -2.85
CA ASN A 119 -0.74 7.39 -2.15
C ASN A 119 -1.21 6.22 -3.05
N GLN A 120 -0.79 6.17 -4.31
CA GLN A 120 -1.00 5.03 -5.20
C GLN A 120 0.24 4.16 -5.21
N LYS A 121 0.10 2.91 -4.78
CA LYS A 121 1.16 1.91 -4.75
C LYS A 121 1.62 1.61 -6.18
N MET A 122 2.93 1.51 -6.41
CA MET A 122 3.55 1.24 -7.72
C MET A 122 4.36 -0.04 -7.72
N MET A 123 5.08 -0.30 -6.63
CA MET A 123 5.89 -1.50 -6.43
C MET A 123 5.70 -1.99 -5.00
N GLU A 124 5.57 -3.29 -4.85
CA GLU A 124 5.40 -3.97 -3.57
C GLU A 124 6.41 -5.09 -3.42
N GLU A 125 6.84 -5.36 -2.19
CA GLU A 125 7.73 -6.47 -1.88
C GLU A 125 7.32 -7.21 -0.60
N SER A 126 7.64 -8.48 -0.54
CA SER A 126 7.48 -9.33 0.64
C SER A 126 8.68 -10.29 0.76
N PRO A 127 9.23 -10.46 1.98
CA PRO A 127 9.00 -9.67 3.19
C PRO A 127 9.66 -8.29 3.12
N SER A 128 9.29 -7.37 4.03
CA SER A 128 9.94 -6.06 4.15
C SER A 128 11.33 -6.19 4.75
N LYS A 129 12.31 -5.52 4.13
CA LYS A 129 13.66 -5.39 4.69
C LYS A 129 13.70 -4.57 5.99
N ALA A 130 12.71 -3.74 6.23
CA ALA A 130 12.65 -2.86 7.39
C ALA A 130 12.28 -3.57 8.69
N LEU A 131 11.69 -4.77 8.62
CA LEU A 131 11.24 -5.49 9.80
C LEU A 131 12.26 -6.53 10.27
N SER A 132 12.65 -6.43 11.56
CA SER A 132 13.24 -7.57 12.26
C SER A 132 12.20 -8.65 12.48
N GLN A 133 12.64 -9.87 12.77
CA GLN A 133 11.74 -10.98 13.08
C GLN A 133 10.80 -10.64 14.26
N GLU A 134 11.35 -10.05 15.31
CA GLU A 134 10.60 -9.62 16.50
C GLU A 134 9.52 -8.57 16.14
N LEU A 135 9.88 -7.55 15.35
CA LEU A 135 8.92 -6.52 14.93
C LEU A 135 7.83 -7.09 14.03
N ARG A 136 8.18 -8.00 13.12
CA ARG A 136 7.22 -8.73 12.27
C ARG A 136 6.20 -9.51 13.10
N GLU A 137 6.65 -10.25 14.09
CA GLU A 137 5.79 -11.03 14.98
C GLU A 137 4.86 -10.11 15.79
N LYS A 138 5.39 -9.02 16.32
CA LYS A 138 4.61 -8.03 17.07
C LYS A 138 3.53 -7.38 16.22
N MET A 139 3.89 -6.86 15.05
CA MET A 139 2.95 -6.22 14.12
C MET A 139 1.91 -7.23 13.60
N GLY A 140 2.34 -8.44 13.25
CA GLY A 140 1.44 -9.51 12.81
C GLY A 140 0.42 -9.91 13.87
N ASN A 141 0.84 -10.01 15.13
CA ASN A 141 -0.07 -10.25 16.25
C ASN A 141 -1.07 -9.11 16.46
N ASP A 142 -0.64 -7.87 16.28
CA ASP A 142 -1.55 -6.72 16.36
C ASP A 142 -2.52 -6.68 15.18
N ALA A 143 -2.10 -7.11 13.98
CA ALA A 143 -2.99 -7.29 12.84
C ALA A 143 -4.07 -8.37 13.11
N ILE A 144 -3.71 -9.48 13.75
CA ILE A 144 -4.67 -10.51 14.20
C ILE A 144 -5.64 -9.95 15.24
N LYS A 145 -5.15 -9.19 16.24
CA LYS A 145 -6.02 -8.53 17.25
C LYS A 145 -7.02 -7.59 16.59
N ALA A 146 -6.56 -6.76 15.64
CA ALA A 146 -7.40 -5.86 14.87
C ALA A 146 -8.53 -6.62 14.14
N ALA A 147 -8.19 -7.66 13.39
CA ALA A 147 -9.15 -8.48 12.66
C ALA A 147 -10.15 -9.18 13.58
N LYS A 148 -9.69 -9.73 14.70
CA LYS A 148 -10.57 -10.36 15.72
C LYS A 148 -11.51 -9.36 16.37
N LYS A 149 -11.03 -8.15 16.70
CA LYS A 149 -11.84 -7.11 17.34
C LYS A 149 -13.04 -6.70 16.51
N VAL A 150 -12.88 -6.66 15.18
CA VAL A 150 -13.96 -6.31 14.25
C VAL A 150 -14.79 -7.52 13.80
N GLY A 151 -14.46 -8.73 14.26
CA GLY A 151 -15.14 -9.97 13.85
C GLY A 151 -14.98 -10.28 12.37
N TYR A 152 -13.80 -9.95 11.79
CA TYR A 152 -13.57 -10.09 10.35
C TYR A 152 -13.55 -11.54 9.91
N VAL A 153 -14.12 -11.78 8.72
CA VAL A 153 -14.10 -13.07 8.03
C VAL A 153 -13.67 -12.87 6.58
N ASN A 154 -12.91 -13.80 6.04
CA ASN A 154 -12.34 -13.85 4.70
C ASN A 154 -10.91 -13.26 4.62
N ALA A 155 -10.42 -13.00 3.39
CA ALA A 155 -9.14 -12.37 3.16
C ALA A 155 -9.25 -10.85 3.31
N GLY A 156 -8.39 -10.26 4.11
CA GLY A 156 -8.32 -8.81 4.34
C GLY A 156 -6.90 -8.38 4.65
N THR A 157 -6.69 -7.09 4.78
CA THR A 157 -5.36 -6.52 5.03
C THR A 157 -5.45 -5.45 6.11
N ILE A 158 -4.51 -5.48 7.04
CA ILE A 158 -4.30 -4.45 8.05
C ILE A 158 -3.09 -3.62 7.64
N GLU A 159 -3.29 -2.33 7.43
CA GLU A 159 -2.26 -1.39 7.01
C GLU A 159 -1.70 -0.60 8.19
N PHE A 160 -0.37 -0.45 8.21
CA PHE A 160 0.37 0.32 9.20
C PHE A 160 1.32 1.31 8.54
N VAL A 161 1.56 2.45 9.20
CA VAL A 161 2.76 3.26 8.99
C VAL A 161 3.84 2.84 9.98
N LEU A 162 5.04 2.58 9.48
CA LEU A 162 6.23 2.35 10.30
C LEU A 162 7.10 3.61 10.25
N ALA A 163 7.25 4.26 11.40
CA ALA A 163 8.07 5.46 11.54
C ALA A 163 9.57 5.12 11.55
N PRO A 164 10.46 6.08 11.22
CA PRO A 164 11.91 5.87 11.21
C PRO A 164 12.48 5.46 12.58
N ASP A 165 11.79 5.78 13.68
CA ASP A 165 12.18 5.39 15.05
C ASP A 165 11.75 3.96 15.43
N GLY A 166 11.17 3.21 14.48
CA GLY A 166 10.70 1.83 14.68
C GLY A 166 9.31 1.72 15.31
N LYS A 167 8.66 2.84 15.66
CA LYS A 167 7.26 2.81 16.08
C LYS A 167 6.36 2.62 14.88
N TYR A 168 5.29 1.85 15.06
CA TYR A 168 4.29 1.64 14.01
C TYR A 168 2.89 1.95 14.52
N TYR A 169 2.01 2.30 13.58
CA TYR A 169 0.66 2.72 13.90
C TYR A 169 -0.31 2.21 12.84
N PHE A 170 -1.46 1.72 13.28
CA PHE A 170 -2.56 1.33 12.41
C PHE A 170 -3.05 2.54 11.59
N ILE A 171 -3.30 2.30 10.30
CA ILE A 171 -3.91 3.27 9.37
C ILE A 171 -5.35 2.87 9.09
N GLU A 172 -5.52 1.70 8.46
CA GLU A 172 -6.82 1.23 8.01
C GLU A 172 -6.85 -0.30 7.84
N MET A 173 -8.06 -0.82 7.67
CA MET A 173 -8.29 -2.20 7.28
C MET A 173 -8.99 -2.24 5.93
N ASN A 174 -8.41 -2.99 4.98
CA ASN A 174 -9.04 -3.29 3.71
C ASN A 174 -9.77 -4.63 3.80
N THR A 175 -11.11 -4.58 3.73
CA THR A 175 -11.99 -5.74 3.85
C THR A 175 -12.24 -6.43 2.50
N ARG A 176 -11.17 -6.64 1.74
CA ARG A 176 -11.14 -7.24 0.41
C ARG A 176 -9.74 -7.77 0.10
N ILE A 177 -9.63 -8.55 -0.97
CA ILE A 177 -8.33 -8.85 -1.56
C ILE A 177 -7.72 -7.57 -2.16
N GLN A 178 -6.42 -7.42 -2.08
CA GLN A 178 -5.69 -6.28 -2.67
C GLN A 178 -4.93 -6.70 -3.93
N VAL A 179 -4.54 -5.71 -4.74
CA VAL A 179 -3.80 -5.91 -5.99
C VAL A 179 -2.52 -6.68 -5.73
N GLU A 180 -1.80 -6.33 -4.68
CA GLU A 180 -0.48 -6.81 -4.27
C GLU A 180 -0.48 -8.16 -3.52
N HIS A 181 -1.63 -8.86 -3.45
CA HIS A 181 -1.71 -10.19 -2.84
C HIS A 181 -0.72 -11.23 -3.43
N PRO A 182 -0.35 -11.14 -4.73
CA PRO A 182 0.56 -12.12 -5.32
C PRO A 182 1.92 -12.22 -4.66
N VAL A 183 2.50 -11.13 -4.13
CA VAL A 183 3.80 -11.24 -3.44
C VAL A 183 3.70 -12.07 -2.17
N THR A 184 2.56 -12.01 -1.46
CA THR A 184 2.29 -12.88 -0.31
C THR A 184 2.14 -14.34 -0.73
N GLU A 185 1.40 -14.61 -1.82
CA GLU A 185 1.25 -15.97 -2.37
C GLU A 185 2.60 -16.58 -2.75
N MET A 186 3.47 -15.79 -3.38
CA MET A 186 4.78 -16.26 -3.84
C MET A 186 5.73 -16.60 -2.69
N VAL A 187 5.69 -15.90 -1.55
CA VAL A 187 6.57 -16.18 -0.41
C VAL A 187 5.99 -17.20 0.57
N THR A 188 4.66 -17.39 0.62
CA THR A 188 4.01 -18.30 1.54
C THR A 188 3.58 -19.63 0.90
N GLY A 189 3.36 -19.63 -0.42
CA GLY A 189 2.75 -20.75 -1.15
C GLY A 189 1.25 -20.93 -0.88
N VAL A 190 0.59 -19.94 -0.24
CA VAL A 190 -0.85 -19.97 0.04
C VAL A 190 -1.60 -19.28 -1.11
N ASP A 191 -2.50 -19.98 -1.78
CA ASP A 191 -3.41 -19.43 -2.78
C ASP A 191 -4.57 -18.69 -2.09
N LEU A 192 -4.47 -17.35 -2.04
CA LEU A 192 -5.41 -16.49 -1.33
C LEU A 192 -6.81 -16.50 -1.96
N ILE A 193 -6.89 -16.55 -3.27
CA ILE A 193 -8.17 -16.59 -3.99
C ILE A 193 -8.90 -17.90 -3.72
N ARG A 194 -8.17 -19.01 -3.71
CA ARG A 194 -8.72 -20.31 -3.32
C ARG A 194 -9.23 -20.29 -1.89
N GLU A 195 -8.45 -19.73 -0.94
CA GLU A 195 -8.88 -19.64 0.45
C GLU A 195 -10.10 -18.73 0.63
N GLN A 196 -10.22 -17.62 -0.13
CA GLN A 196 -11.44 -16.79 -0.13
C GLN A 196 -12.69 -17.62 -0.50
N ILE A 197 -12.59 -18.42 -1.57
CA ILE A 197 -13.69 -19.28 -2.03
C ILE A 197 -14.03 -20.33 -0.96
N ARG A 198 -13.03 -20.96 -0.36
CA ARG A 198 -13.21 -21.95 0.71
C ARG A 198 -13.89 -21.37 1.94
N ILE A 199 -13.47 -20.19 2.39
CA ILE A 199 -14.05 -19.50 3.54
C ILE A 199 -15.50 -19.11 3.23
N ALA A 200 -15.77 -18.58 2.03
CA ALA A 200 -17.13 -18.26 1.58
C ALA A 200 -18.05 -19.51 1.53
N ALA A 201 -17.48 -20.68 1.26
CA ALA A 201 -18.17 -21.96 1.34
C ALA A 201 -18.28 -22.53 2.78
N HIS A 202 -18.06 -21.71 3.82
CA HIS A 202 -18.10 -22.08 5.23
C HIS A 202 -17.13 -23.22 5.62
N LEU A 203 -15.98 -23.32 4.93
CA LEU A 203 -14.92 -24.26 5.30
C LEU A 203 -13.96 -23.60 6.29
N LYS A 204 -13.39 -24.41 7.18
CA LYS A 204 -12.32 -23.97 8.09
C LYS A 204 -11.04 -23.67 7.31
N LEU A 205 -10.23 -22.75 7.83
CA LEU A 205 -8.85 -22.56 7.37
C LEU A 205 -8.07 -23.87 7.46
N ASN A 206 -7.29 -24.16 6.42
CA ASN A 206 -6.40 -25.33 6.39
C ASN A 206 -5.06 -25.05 7.08
N TYR A 207 -4.80 -23.82 7.44
CA TYR A 207 -3.54 -23.34 7.98
C TYR A 207 -3.68 -22.85 9.41
N LYS A 208 -2.68 -23.16 10.24
CA LYS A 208 -2.45 -22.51 11.53
C LYS A 208 -1.36 -21.46 11.35
N GLN A 209 -1.23 -20.51 12.30
CA GLN A 209 -0.16 -19.51 12.25
C GLN A 209 1.23 -20.15 12.20
N SER A 210 1.44 -21.29 12.87
CA SER A 210 2.70 -22.04 12.86
C SER A 210 3.09 -22.63 11.50
N ASP A 211 2.14 -22.76 10.58
CA ASP A 211 2.36 -23.33 9.26
C ASP A 211 2.83 -22.30 8.24
N ILE A 212 2.74 -21.01 8.61
CA ILE A 212 3.09 -19.91 7.74
C ILE A 212 4.57 -19.59 7.85
N GLU A 213 5.28 -19.79 6.77
CA GLU A 213 6.70 -19.51 6.62
C GLU A 213 6.93 -18.62 5.39
N LEU A 214 7.68 -17.53 5.56
CA LEU A 214 8.07 -16.67 4.44
C LEU A 214 9.34 -17.20 3.79
N LYS A 215 9.23 -17.70 2.55
CA LYS A 215 10.35 -18.29 1.79
C LYS A 215 10.81 -17.39 0.67
N GLY A 216 12.08 -17.04 0.69
CA GLY A 216 12.66 -16.17 -0.34
C GLY A 216 12.18 -14.73 -0.25
N HIS A 217 12.03 -14.10 -1.42
CA HIS A 217 11.60 -12.71 -1.55
C HIS A 217 10.83 -12.52 -2.86
N ALA A 218 9.71 -11.84 -2.80
CA ALA A 218 8.90 -11.52 -3.97
C ALA A 218 8.81 -10.00 -4.17
N LEU A 219 8.77 -9.60 -5.45
CA LEU A 219 8.52 -8.22 -5.89
C LEU A 219 7.34 -8.22 -6.85
N GLU A 220 6.51 -7.21 -6.77
CA GLU A 220 5.47 -6.90 -7.76
C GLU A 220 5.71 -5.50 -8.33
N CYS A 221 5.57 -5.35 -9.65
CA CYS A 221 5.52 -4.07 -10.34
C CYS A 221 4.16 -3.94 -11.03
N ARG A 222 3.45 -2.85 -10.74
CA ARG A 222 2.19 -2.53 -11.42
C ARG A 222 2.49 -1.81 -12.73
N ILE A 223 2.16 -2.43 -13.84
CA ILE A 223 2.31 -1.80 -15.16
C ILE A 223 1.02 -1.05 -15.48
N ASN A 224 1.16 0.26 -15.56
CA ASN A 224 0.07 1.19 -15.87
C ASN A 224 0.27 1.79 -17.26
N ALA A 225 -0.82 1.92 -18.02
CA ALA A 225 -0.87 2.65 -19.29
C ALA A 225 -0.84 4.17 -19.03
N GLU A 226 0.34 4.68 -18.63
CA GLU A 226 0.59 6.06 -18.23
C GLU A 226 1.97 6.51 -18.71
N ASN A 227 2.10 7.78 -19.07
CA ASN A 227 3.38 8.39 -19.44
C ASN A 227 3.99 9.14 -18.24
N PRO A 228 5.03 8.60 -17.56
CA PRO A 228 5.69 9.27 -16.45
C PRO A 228 6.33 10.61 -16.82
N GLN A 229 6.83 10.77 -18.05
CA GLN A 229 7.45 12.00 -18.55
C GLN A 229 6.43 13.12 -18.73
N GLU A 230 5.16 12.79 -18.96
CA GLU A 230 4.05 13.73 -19.09
C GLU A 230 3.18 13.78 -17.83
N GLY A 231 3.79 13.68 -16.64
CA GLY A 231 3.09 13.78 -15.38
C GLY A 231 2.15 12.60 -15.09
N PHE A 232 2.41 11.43 -15.67
CA PHE A 232 1.58 10.22 -15.58
C PHE A 232 0.22 10.37 -16.25
N ARG A 233 0.20 11.09 -17.37
CA ARG A 233 -1.00 11.16 -18.21
C ARG A 233 -1.40 9.76 -18.67
N PRO A 234 -2.68 9.35 -18.54
CA PRO A 234 -3.17 8.10 -19.09
C PRO A 234 -2.90 7.98 -20.60
N SER A 235 -2.47 6.80 -21.03
CA SER A 235 -2.17 6.49 -22.44
C SER A 235 -3.09 5.37 -22.97
N PRO A 236 -4.38 5.67 -23.23
CA PRO A 236 -5.28 4.71 -23.86
C PRO A 236 -4.87 4.49 -25.31
N GLY A 237 -5.10 3.29 -25.86
CA GLY A 237 -4.74 2.97 -27.22
C GLY A 237 -4.79 1.47 -27.52
N ILE A 238 -4.31 1.08 -28.69
CA ILE A 238 -4.24 -0.32 -29.11
C ILE A 238 -2.84 -0.86 -28.88
N VAL A 239 -2.74 -1.99 -28.18
CA VAL A 239 -1.48 -2.73 -28.02
C VAL A 239 -1.12 -3.37 -29.36
N SER A 240 -0.20 -2.75 -30.09
CA SER A 240 0.20 -3.18 -31.43
C SER A 240 1.14 -4.38 -31.41
N SER A 241 2.00 -4.48 -30.38
CA SER A 241 2.89 -5.62 -30.16
C SER A 241 2.95 -5.96 -28.67
N LEU A 242 2.98 -7.24 -28.35
CA LEU A 242 3.06 -7.73 -26.98
C LEU A 242 4.01 -8.92 -26.88
N HIS A 243 4.99 -8.83 -26.01
CA HIS A 243 5.78 -9.98 -25.57
C HIS A 243 5.75 -10.08 -24.05
N ILE A 244 5.27 -11.21 -23.54
CA ILE A 244 5.19 -11.49 -22.10
C ILE A 244 6.32 -12.46 -21.73
N PRO A 245 7.33 -11.99 -20.96
CA PRO A 245 8.45 -12.83 -20.53
C PRO A 245 8.01 -13.86 -19.50
N GLY A 246 8.70 -14.97 -19.45
CA GLY A 246 8.45 -16.07 -18.52
C GLY A 246 9.70 -16.53 -17.79
N GLY A 247 9.63 -17.74 -17.25
CA GLY A 247 10.73 -18.44 -16.58
C GLY A 247 10.48 -18.74 -15.11
N PHE A 248 11.44 -19.41 -14.48
CA PHE A 248 11.30 -19.84 -13.10
C PHE A 248 11.15 -18.67 -12.13
N GLY A 249 10.07 -18.68 -11.35
CA GLY A 249 9.74 -17.64 -10.38
C GLY A 249 9.30 -16.31 -11.04
N VAL A 250 8.70 -16.37 -12.21
CA VAL A 250 8.03 -15.25 -12.90
C VAL A 250 6.55 -15.56 -13.01
N ARG A 251 5.71 -14.62 -12.61
CA ARG A 251 4.26 -14.62 -12.78
C ARG A 251 3.83 -13.28 -13.36
N ILE A 252 2.97 -13.29 -14.36
CA ILE A 252 2.38 -12.08 -14.93
C ILE A 252 0.87 -12.24 -14.96
N ASP A 253 0.18 -11.36 -14.22
CA ASP A 253 -1.27 -11.29 -14.19
C ASP A 253 -1.71 -10.14 -15.11
N THR A 254 -2.34 -10.45 -16.23
CA THR A 254 -2.75 -9.47 -17.23
C THR A 254 -3.93 -9.95 -18.06
N THR A 255 -4.69 -9.01 -18.61
CA THR A 255 -5.71 -9.25 -19.62
C THR A 255 -5.23 -8.87 -21.03
N LEU A 256 -3.98 -8.40 -21.18
CA LEU A 256 -3.45 -7.93 -22.45
C LEU A 256 -3.27 -9.08 -23.45
N TYR A 257 -3.52 -8.76 -24.71
CA TYR A 257 -3.15 -9.53 -25.89
C TYR A 257 -2.86 -8.55 -27.05
N GLN A 258 -2.16 -8.99 -28.08
CA GLN A 258 -1.92 -8.15 -29.25
C GLN A 258 -3.23 -7.74 -29.90
N GLY A 259 -3.44 -6.45 -30.10
CA GLY A 259 -4.69 -5.86 -30.56
C GLY A 259 -5.67 -5.46 -29.46
N TYR A 260 -5.31 -5.67 -28.16
CA TYR A 260 -6.15 -5.24 -27.04
C TYR A 260 -6.31 -3.71 -27.03
N GLN A 261 -7.57 -3.24 -26.86
CA GLN A 261 -7.90 -1.83 -26.72
C GLN A 261 -7.87 -1.43 -25.26
N VAL A 262 -6.84 -0.68 -24.84
CA VAL A 262 -6.78 -0.06 -23.52
C VAL A 262 -7.77 1.11 -23.47
N SER A 263 -8.76 1.01 -22.59
CA SER A 263 -9.85 1.98 -22.46
C SER A 263 -9.45 3.17 -21.58
N SER A 264 -9.97 4.35 -21.90
CA SER A 264 -9.89 5.55 -21.04
C SER A 264 -10.94 5.57 -19.91
N HIS A 265 -11.85 4.58 -19.84
CA HIS A 265 -12.96 4.56 -18.89
C HIS A 265 -12.67 3.78 -17.61
N TYR A 266 -11.55 3.08 -17.54
CA TYR A 266 -11.14 2.25 -16.41
C TYR A 266 -9.80 2.73 -15.86
N ASP A 267 -9.37 2.11 -14.74
CA ASP A 267 -8.04 2.30 -14.19
C ASP A 267 -6.95 1.98 -15.23
N SER A 268 -5.83 2.70 -15.16
CA SER A 268 -4.71 2.56 -16.09
C SER A 268 -3.90 1.28 -15.93
N MET A 269 -4.09 0.52 -14.84
CA MET A 269 -3.32 -0.70 -14.59
C MET A 269 -3.71 -1.80 -15.59
N ILE A 270 -2.72 -2.26 -16.37
CA ILE A 270 -2.90 -3.23 -17.45
C ILE A 270 -2.22 -4.58 -17.19
N ALA A 271 -1.24 -4.60 -16.31
CA ALA A 271 -0.56 -5.83 -15.90
C ALA A 271 0.06 -5.69 -14.50
N LYS A 272 0.27 -6.85 -13.86
CA LYS A 272 1.13 -7.01 -12.70
C LYS A 272 2.26 -7.96 -13.09
N VAL A 273 3.48 -7.52 -12.89
CA VAL A 273 4.68 -8.34 -13.06
C VAL A 273 5.16 -8.75 -11.67
N ILE A 274 5.16 -10.03 -11.38
CA ILE A 274 5.55 -10.57 -10.08
C ILE A 274 6.73 -11.51 -10.26
N VAL A 275 7.76 -11.37 -9.42
CA VAL A 275 8.91 -12.28 -9.42
C VAL A 275 9.19 -12.79 -8.03
N HIS A 276 9.76 -14.00 -7.95
CA HIS A 276 10.22 -14.61 -6.73
C HIS A 276 11.69 -15.04 -6.86
N GLY A 277 12.50 -14.74 -5.86
CA GLY A 277 13.90 -15.13 -5.76
C GLY A 277 14.20 -15.71 -4.36
N ARG A 278 15.37 -16.36 -4.22
CA ARG A 278 15.81 -16.89 -2.92
C ARG A 278 16.09 -15.79 -1.89
N ASN A 279 16.33 -14.58 -2.37
CA ASN A 279 16.56 -13.38 -1.57
C ASN A 279 16.20 -12.12 -2.38
N ARG A 280 16.20 -10.96 -1.72
CA ARG A 280 15.82 -9.68 -2.31
C ARG A 280 16.64 -9.30 -3.54
N ILE A 281 17.96 -9.50 -3.50
CA ILE A 281 18.85 -9.15 -4.62
C ILE A 281 18.58 -10.02 -5.85
N GLU A 282 18.32 -11.31 -5.65
CA GLU A 282 17.92 -12.20 -6.75
C GLU A 282 16.56 -11.78 -7.34
N ALA A 283 15.58 -11.43 -6.50
CA ALA A 283 14.30 -10.91 -6.96
C ALA A 283 14.45 -9.60 -7.76
N ILE A 284 15.25 -8.64 -7.29
CA ILE A 284 15.55 -7.39 -8.00
C ILE A 284 16.18 -7.69 -9.38
N ARG A 285 17.21 -8.54 -9.45
CA ARG A 285 17.86 -8.91 -10.71
C ARG A 285 16.88 -9.59 -11.68
N LYS A 286 16.03 -10.45 -11.16
CA LYS A 286 15.00 -11.13 -11.95
C LYS A 286 13.97 -10.13 -12.48
N MET A 287 13.49 -9.18 -11.65
CA MET A 287 12.56 -8.16 -12.08
C MET A 287 13.15 -7.25 -13.17
N ARG A 288 14.42 -6.84 -13.03
CA ARG A 288 15.13 -6.10 -14.08
C ARG A 288 15.12 -6.84 -15.41
N ARG A 289 15.48 -8.14 -15.41
CA ARG A 289 15.43 -8.97 -16.62
C ARG A 289 14.02 -9.01 -17.19
N VAL A 290 13.02 -9.31 -16.37
CA VAL A 290 11.64 -9.44 -16.84
C VAL A 290 11.13 -8.12 -17.42
N LEU A 291 11.39 -6.99 -16.77
CA LEU A 291 10.99 -5.68 -17.31
C LEU A 291 11.75 -5.32 -18.59
N SER A 292 13.02 -5.74 -18.75
CA SER A 292 13.76 -5.48 -20.00
C SER A 292 13.30 -6.35 -21.17
N GLU A 293 12.71 -7.52 -20.91
CA GLU A 293 12.17 -8.43 -21.91
C GLU A 293 10.69 -8.18 -22.24
N LEU A 294 9.95 -7.54 -21.33
CA LEU A 294 8.52 -7.21 -21.52
C LEU A 294 8.37 -6.17 -22.63
N VAL A 295 7.58 -6.48 -23.65
CA VAL A 295 7.26 -5.53 -24.73
C VAL A 295 5.79 -5.23 -24.73
N ILE A 296 5.43 -3.95 -24.64
CA ILE A 296 4.06 -3.44 -24.77
C ILE A 296 4.13 -2.20 -25.68
N ASP A 297 3.93 -2.39 -26.99
CA ASP A 297 3.97 -1.29 -27.95
C ASP A 297 2.58 -0.76 -28.28
N GLY A 298 2.52 0.49 -28.75
CA GLY A 298 1.29 1.18 -29.17
C GLY A 298 0.66 2.07 -28.10
N ILE A 299 1.15 1.97 -26.85
CA ILE A 299 0.78 2.81 -25.72
C ILE A 299 2.00 3.13 -24.87
N ASP A 300 1.96 4.24 -24.13
CA ASP A 300 2.97 4.53 -23.11
C ASP A 300 2.67 3.76 -21.81
N THR A 301 3.72 3.33 -21.13
CA THR A 301 3.60 2.67 -19.83
C THR A 301 4.63 3.22 -18.83
N ASN A 302 4.40 2.95 -17.56
CA ASN A 302 5.36 3.25 -16.49
C ASN A 302 6.46 2.19 -16.33
N GLN A 303 6.56 1.21 -17.26
CA GLN A 303 7.51 0.08 -17.18
C GLN A 303 8.96 0.54 -17.03
N GLU A 304 9.37 1.51 -17.82
CA GLU A 304 10.75 2.02 -17.80
C GLU A 304 11.08 2.71 -16.48
N LEU A 305 10.17 3.52 -15.94
CA LEU A 305 10.36 4.14 -14.62
C LEU A 305 10.57 3.05 -13.55
N GLN A 306 9.80 1.97 -13.58
CA GLN A 306 9.97 0.84 -12.66
C GLN A 306 11.34 0.16 -12.82
N TYR A 307 11.80 0.01 -14.06
CA TYR A 307 13.14 -0.52 -14.34
C TYR A 307 14.24 0.39 -13.76
N LEU A 308 14.11 1.70 -13.88
CA LEU A 308 15.07 2.68 -13.33
C LEU A 308 15.05 2.68 -11.79
N ILE A 309 13.88 2.63 -11.15
CA ILE A 309 13.75 2.50 -9.70
C ILE A 309 14.55 1.29 -9.18
N LEU A 310 14.47 0.16 -9.87
CA LEU A 310 15.21 -1.06 -9.50
C LEU A 310 16.72 -0.90 -9.58
N HIS A 311 17.24 0.10 -10.30
CA HIS A 311 18.68 0.43 -10.41
C HIS A 311 19.09 1.51 -9.43
N GLU A 312 18.13 2.24 -8.88
CA GLU A 312 18.43 3.30 -7.93
C GLU A 312 19.06 2.73 -6.65
N ARG A 313 20.12 3.38 -6.18
CA ARG A 313 20.97 2.89 -5.09
C ARG A 313 20.21 2.75 -3.77
N ASP A 314 19.35 3.71 -3.44
CA ASP A 314 18.62 3.70 -2.18
C ASP A 314 17.53 2.63 -2.19
N TYR A 315 16.88 2.41 -3.33
CA TYR A 315 15.96 1.28 -3.49
C TYR A 315 16.67 -0.07 -3.30
N VAL A 316 17.80 -0.28 -3.99
CA VAL A 316 18.59 -1.53 -3.88
C VAL A 316 19.05 -1.78 -2.45
N LYS A 317 19.46 -0.74 -1.72
CA LYS A 317 19.84 -0.83 -0.32
C LYS A 317 18.66 -0.99 0.65
N GLY A 318 17.41 -0.76 0.21
CA GLY A 318 16.21 -0.75 1.04
C GLY A 318 16.04 0.53 1.86
N ASN A 319 16.73 1.60 1.50
CA ASN A 319 16.68 2.93 2.13
C ASN A 319 15.61 3.79 1.46
N PHE A 320 14.37 3.36 1.47
CA PHE A 320 13.27 4.09 0.87
C PHE A 320 12.10 4.20 1.85
N ASP A 321 11.27 5.18 1.63
CA ASP A 321 10.04 5.47 2.36
C ASP A 321 8.94 5.91 1.39
N THR A 322 7.78 6.32 1.90
CA THR A 322 6.64 6.74 1.06
C THR A 322 6.89 8.01 0.24
N SER A 323 7.96 8.74 0.50
CA SER A 323 8.37 9.93 -0.27
C SER A 323 9.42 9.63 -1.36
N PHE A 324 9.80 8.35 -1.55
CA PHE A 324 10.86 7.96 -2.47
C PHE A 324 10.62 8.49 -3.89
N ILE A 325 9.43 8.30 -4.44
CA ILE A 325 9.10 8.79 -5.80
C ILE A 325 9.17 10.31 -5.88
N GLU A 326 8.65 11.03 -4.86
CA GLU A 326 8.71 12.50 -4.85
C GLU A 326 10.15 13.03 -4.84
N LYS A 327 11.08 12.30 -4.21
CA LYS A 327 12.49 12.69 -4.10
C LYS A 327 13.30 12.39 -5.36
N HIS A 328 13.00 11.27 -6.04
CA HIS A 328 13.85 10.74 -7.12
C HIS A 328 13.22 10.86 -8.52
N LEU A 329 11.95 11.26 -8.64
CA LEU A 329 11.23 11.24 -9.92
C LEU A 329 11.91 12.07 -11.01
N ASP A 330 12.30 13.30 -10.67
CA ASP A 330 12.91 14.22 -11.63
C ASP A 330 14.24 13.67 -12.19
N GLU A 331 15.07 13.08 -11.32
CA GLU A 331 16.31 12.42 -11.70
C GLU A 331 16.03 11.18 -12.57
N LEU A 332 15.12 10.31 -12.12
CA LEU A 332 14.77 9.07 -12.83
C LEU A 332 14.14 9.31 -14.21
N VAL A 333 13.45 10.42 -14.41
CA VAL A 333 12.72 10.70 -15.68
C VAL A 333 13.54 11.58 -16.63
N ASN A 334 14.44 12.46 -16.13
CA ASN A 334 15.12 13.48 -16.93
C ASN A 334 16.62 13.21 -17.18
N GLU A 335 17.25 12.27 -16.47
CA GLU A 335 18.65 11.88 -16.73
C GLU A 335 18.77 10.89 -17.90
N ARG A 336 18.52 11.38 -19.14
CA ARG A 336 18.81 10.69 -20.39
C ARG A 336 19.67 11.50 -21.31
#